data_5dd17f19bb3d6d68b24e88190a804af3
#
_entry.id   5dd17f19bb3d6d68b24e88190a804af3
#
_cell.length_a   1.000
_cell.length_b   1.000
_cell.length_c   1.000
_cell.angle_alpha   90.00
_cell.angle_beta   90.00
_cell.angle_gamma   90.00
#
_symmetry.space_group_name_H-M   'P 1'
#
loop_
_entity.id
_entity.type
_entity.pdbx_description
1 polymer ?
#
loop_
_entity_poly.entity_id
_entity_poly.type
_entity_poly.pdbx_seq_one_letter_code
_entity_poly.pdbx_strand_id
1 'polypeptide(L)'
;MRKFAVVLSAALLTAGLCAAQEIKEDFKPSTKNQPQQEYPQVNSQGYARFRVQAPNAQFVSVNLGLGGTHGGTDLVKGADGFWTGTTSAPLDEGFHYYHLNIDGGTFNDPGTNNYYGSTRWESGIEIPAHDADFYAERDVPHGFVQQILFWSESTNMLKRAFVYTPPTYYQDKANVRYPVLYLQHGWGEDETAWMTQGHANLIMDNLIADGKIRPFIIVCTYVMTNEGFRPGGMGGMRRPAAPAGGAPAAGARPAAPAPGAAPAAPAQRPQGQAPAAGAPAQRPQGQRPAGGFGGGFGGGFGSNAGFQTVLCDELVPYVDAHFRTIPNMENRAMAGLSMGGMETHSITLARPEMFGYYGLLSGGTYSPSEIADKKQVKKIFISCGSKEGPDNIRNAAAALKEAGFDAMGYVSEGTAHEFLTWRRSLYQMAQFFWGK
;
A
#
# COMPACT_ATOMS: atom_id res chain seq x y z
N MET A 1 68.20 41.94 -19.19
CA MET A 1 68.07 40.67 -18.42
C MET A 1 66.75 40.68 -17.68
N ARG A 2 65.70 39.99 -18.28
CA ARG A 2 64.36 39.89 -17.68
C ARG A 2 64.25 38.51 -16.97
N LYS A 3 64.03 38.53 -15.65
CA LYS A 3 63.86 37.38 -14.79
C LYS A 3 62.40 36.93 -14.91
N PHE A 4 62.13 35.76 -15.44
CA PHE A 4 60.80 35.10 -15.39
C PHE A 4 60.66 34.37 -14.05
N ALA A 5 59.67 34.74 -13.26
CA ALA A 5 59.25 34.03 -12.06
C ALA A 5 58.19 33.00 -12.47
N VAL A 6 58.46 31.72 -12.25
CA VAL A 6 57.51 30.62 -12.41
C VAL A 6 56.75 30.47 -11.09
N VAL A 7 55.45 30.75 -11.12
CA VAL A 7 54.57 30.47 -9.97
C VAL A 7 54.01 29.06 -10.16
N LEU A 8 54.39 28.13 -9.27
CA LEU A 8 53.88 26.79 -9.17
C LEU A 8 52.62 26.82 -8.31
N SER A 9 51.43 26.73 -8.93
CA SER A 9 50.17 26.58 -8.20
C SER A 9 49.98 25.10 -7.83
N ALA A 10 50.11 24.77 -6.56
CA ALA A 10 49.78 23.48 -6.00
C ALA A 10 48.23 23.41 -5.79
N ALA A 11 47.52 22.68 -6.63
CA ALA A 11 46.13 22.37 -6.40
C ALA A 11 46.01 21.24 -5.35
N LEU A 12 45.59 21.58 -4.15
CA LEU A 12 45.17 20.59 -3.15
C LEU A 12 43.86 19.93 -3.59
N LEU A 13 43.94 18.70 -4.03
CA LEU A 13 42.77 17.81 -4.14
C LEU A 13 42.39 17.40 -2.71
N THR A 14 41.35 18.03 -2.13
CA THR A 14 40.66 17.50 -0.96
C THR A 14 39.75 16.36 -1.42
N ALA A 15 40.26 15.14 -1.38
CA ALA A 15 39.42 13.96 -1.43
C ALA A 15 38.58 13.94 -0.13
N GLY A 16 37.32 14.33 -0.22
CA GLY A 16 36.34 14.12 0.83
C GLY A 16 36.19 12.63 1.05
N LEU A 17 36.81 12.07 2.09
CA LEU A 17 36.42 10.77 2.62
C LEU A 17 34.98 10.91 3.10
N CYS A 18 34.03 10.37 2.35
CA CYS A 18 32.72 10.01 2.88
C CYS A 18 32.98 8.90 3.91
N ALA A 19 33.14 9.27 5.18
CA ALA A 19 33.17 8.30 6.27
C ALA A 19 31.80 7.57 6.22
N ALA A 20 31.81 6.27 5.94
CA ALA A 20 30.60 5.46 6.08
C ALA A 20 30.12 5.62 7.52
N GLN A 21 28.87 6.07 7.70
CA GLN A 21 28.28 6.25 9.02
C GLN A 21 28.28 4.91 9.73
N GLU A 22 28.90 4.81 10.89
CA GLU A 22 28.95 3.59 11.68
C GLU A 22 27.52 3.17 12.09
N ILE A 23 27.16 1.91 11.83
CA ILE A 23 25.85 1.37 12.20
C ILE A 23 25.84 1.15 13.71
N LYS A 24 24.90 1.78 14.39
CA LYS A 24 24.71 1.61 15.84
C LYS A 24 24.13 0.23 16.15
N GLU A 25 24.72 -0.45 17.13
CA GLU A 25 24.29 -1.77 17.59
C GLU A 25 23.18 -1.70 18.68
N ASP A 26 22.24 -0.79 18.53
CA ASP A 26 21.08 -0.61 19.40
C ASP A 26 19.78 -1.23 18.83
N PHE A 27 19.93 -2.32 18.07
CA PHE A 27 18.83 -3.02 17.45
C PHE A 27 17.80 -3.56 18.44
N LYS A 28 16.52 -3.37 18.12
CA LYS A 28 15.36 -3.90 18.89
C LYS A 28 14.40 -4.62 17.95
N PRO A 29 13.64 -5.62 18.44
CA PRO A 29 12.61 -6.26 17.66
C PRO A 29 11.63 -5.25 17.06
N SER A 30 11.25 -5.45 15.78
CA SER A 30 10.21 -4.67 15.16
C SER A 30 8.87 -4.87 15.86
N THR A 31 8.06 -3.82 15.97
CA THR A 31 6.71 -3.89 16.54
C THR A 31 5.74 -4.76 15.74
N LYS A 32 6.15 -5.19 14.55
CA LYS A 32 5.35 -6.09 13.70
C LYS A 32 5.72 -7.56 13.85
N ASN A 33 6.66 -7.88 14.74
CA ASN A 33 7.04 -9.27 15.00
C ASN A 33 5.91 -10.05 15.67
N GLN A 34 5.88 -11.37 15.39
CA GLN A 34 5.08 -12.31 16.15
C GLN A 34 5.52 -12.31 17.62
N PRO A 35 4.64 -12.65 18.58
CA PRO A 35 5.01 -12.76 19.98
C PRO A 35 6.25 -13.65 20.17
N GLN A 36 7.20 -13.19 20.98
CA GLN A 36 8.47 -13.89 21.32
C GLN A 36 9.48 -14.00 20.15
N GLN A 37 9.23 -13.35 19.01
CA GLN A 37 10.19 -13.30 17.91
C GLN A 37 11.10 -12.08 18.04
N GLU A 38 12.42 -12.32 17.97
CA GLU A 38 13.42 -11.24 18.08
C GLU A 38 13.73 -10.57 16.73
N TYR A 39 13.41 -11.22 15.63
CA TYR A 39 13.71 -10.72 14.27
C TYR A 39 12.43 -10.64 13.42
N PRO A 40 12.41 -9.67 12.48
CA PRO A 40 13.42 -8.65 12.17
C PRO A 40 13.60 -7.62 13.30
N GLN A 41 14.79 -7.01 13.32
CA GLN A 41 15.14 -5.94 14.25
C GLN A 41 15.35 -4.62 13.51
N VAL A 42 15.16 -3.50 14.22
CA VAL A 42 15.41 -2.14 13.72
C VAL A 42 16.25 -1.37 14.73
N ASN A 43 17.22 -0.61 14.26
CA ASN A 43 18.02 0.27 15.12
C ASN A 43 17.53 1.73 15.10
N SER A 44 18.09 2.58 15.97
CA SER A 44 17.72 4.01 16.07
C SER A 44 18.04 4.84 14.83
N GLN A 45 18.80 4.30 13.87
CA GLN A 45 19.11 4.94 12.60
C GLN A 45 18.22 4.50 11.44
N GLY A 46 17.29 3.55 11.67
CA GLY A 46 16.40 2.98 10.64
C GLY A 46 16.99 1.79 9.86
N TYR A 47 18.16 1.26 10.26
CA TYR A 47 18.64 0.01 9.65
C TYR A 47 17.82 -1.17 10.14
N ALA A 48 17.49 -2.08 9.23
CA ALA A 48 16.79 -3.33 9.55
C ALA A 48 17.76 -4.52 9.49
N ARG A 49 17.65 -5.42 10.45
CA ARG A 49 18.43 -6.66 10.56
C ARG A 49 17.52 -7.86 10.55
N PHE A 50 17.80 -8.79 9.66
CA PHE A 50 17.03 -10.03 9.46
C PHE A 50 17.82 -11.25 9.88
N ARG A 51 17.14 -12.28 10.40
CA ARG A 51 17.73 -13.57 10.73
C ARG A 51 16.72 -14.68 10.42
N VAL A 52 17.07 -15.54 9.45
CA VAL A 52 16.17 -16.55 8.89
C VAL A 52 16.80 -17.93 9.01
N GLN A 53 16.04 -18.92 9.47
CA GLN A 53 16.49 -20.30 9.53
C GLN A 53 16.22 -21.01 8.19
N ALA A 54 17.26 -21.25 7.40
CA ALA A 54 17.18 -21.99 6.14
C ALA A 54 18.46 -22.81 5.91
N PRO A 55 18.64 -23.90 6.70
CA PRO A 55 19.94 -24.61 6.76
C PRO A 55 20.33 -25.27 5.45
N ASN A 56 19.38 -25.65 4.60
CA ASN A 56 19.63 -26.31 3.33
C ASN A 56 19.65 -25.35 2.11
N ALA A 57 19.33 -24.07 2.31
CA ALA A 57 19.32 -23.09 1.25
C ALA A 57 20.74 -22.77 0.75
N GLN A 58 20.84 -22.43 -0.55
CA GLN A 58 22.06 -21.95 -1.20
C GLN A 58 22.09 -20.43 -1.27
N PHE A 59 20.91 -19.78 -1.27
CA PHE A 59 20.76 -18.33 -1.34
C PHE A 59 19.53 -17.89 -0.57
N VAL A 60 19.68 -16.83 0.23
CA VAL A 60 18.57 -16.18 0.93
C VAL A 60 18.73 -14.67 0.82
N SER A 61 17.68 -13.97 0.43
CA SER A 61 17.62 -12.51 0.44
C SER A 61 16.28 -12.02 0.96
N VAL A 62 16.25 -10.78 1.39
CA VAL A 62 15.03 -10.02 1.76
C VAL A 62 14.76 -9.01 0.66
N ASN A 63 13.53 -8.98 0.14
CA ASN A 63 13.06 -7.95 -0.77
C ASN A 63 12.09 -7.04 -0.03
N LEU A 64 12.29 -5.71 -0.14
CA LEU A 64 11.58 -4.68 0.62
C LEU A 64 10.64 -3.87 -0.27
N GLY A 65 9.57 -3.38 0.35
CA GLY A 65 8.53 -2.59 -0.31
C GLY A 65 7.52 -3.44 -1.09
N LEU A 66 6.52 -2.79 -1.64
CA LEU A 66 5.48 -3.45 -2.42
C LEU A 66 6.11 -4.09 -3.67
N GLY A 67 6.10 -5.42 -3.72
CA GLY A 67 6.77 -6.16 -4.79
C GLY A 67 8.31 -6.01 -4.83
N GLY A 68 8.95 -5.63 -3.73
CA GLY A 68 10.40 -5.42 -3.65
C GLY A 68 10.88 -4.10 -4.25
N THR A 69 10.06 -3.06 -4.24
CA THR A 69 10.36 -1.75 -4.88
C THR A 69 11.44 -0.94 -4.17
N HIS A 70 11.69 -1.19 -2.87
CA HIS A 70 12.74 -0.52 -2.09
C HIS A 70 14.07 -1.27 -2.07
N GLY A 71 14.26 -2.20 -3.01
CA GLY A 71 15.47 -3.01 -3.09
C GLY A 71 15.45 -4.20 -2.16
N GLY A 72 16.62 -4.76 -1.87
CA GLY A 72 16.73 -5.96 -1.07
C GLY A 72 18.06 -6.04 -0.33
N THR A 73 18.19 -7.07 0.50
CA THR A 73 19.39 -7.39 1.27
C THR A 73 19.68 -8.86 1.14
N ASP A 74 20.86 -9.19 0.63
CA ASP A 74 21.36 -10.56 0.62
C ASP A 74 21.80 -10.93 2.04
N LEU A 75 21.42 -12.14 2.48
CA LEU A 75 21.80 -12.66 3.78
C LEU A 75 23.00 -13.59 3.66
N VAL A 76 23.80 -13.64 4.72
CA VAL A 76 24.98 -14.50 4.82
C VAL A 76 24.70 -15.64 5.78
N LYS A 77 25.03 -16.86 5.35
CA LYS A 77 24.83 -18.09 6.15
C LYS A 77 25.88 -18.19 7.26
N GLY A 78 25.40 -18.27 8.50
CA GLY A 78 26.23 -18.55 9.68
C GLY A 78 26.51 -20.03 9.88
N ALA A 79 27.47 -20.34 10.72
CA ALA A 79 27.80 -21.73 11.11
C ALA A 79 26.65 -22.42 11.87
N ASP A 80 25.75 -21.64 12.45
CA ASP A 80 24.54 -22.08 13.16
C ASP A 80 23.36 -22.45 12.22
N GLY A 81 23.56 -22.33 10.91
CA GLY A 81 22.54 -22.60 9.89
C GLY A 81 21.54 -21.51 9.68
N PHE A 82 21.67 -20.37 10.39
CA PHE A 82 20.87 -19.17 10.14
C PHE A 82 21.52 -18.27 9.09
N TRP A 83 20.66 -17.57 8.35
CA TRP A 83 21.04 -16.55 7.42
C TRP A 83 20.76 -15.19 8.05
N THR A 84 21.77 -14.32 8.09
CA THR A 84 21.68 -13.02 8.75
C THR A 84 22.18 -11.91 7.83
N GLY A 85 21.53 -10.75 7.86
CA GLY A 85 21.97 -9.57 7.13
C GLY A 85 21.30 -8.30 7.64
N THR A 86 21.99 -7.19 7.42
CA THR A 86 21.50 -5.84 7.76
C THR A 86 21.38 -5.07 6.46
N THR A 87 20.34 -4.22 6.33
CA THR A 87 20.18 -3.34 5.16
C THR A 87 21.41 -2.48 4.94
N SER A 88 21.76 -2.22 3.68
CA SER A 88 22.94 -1.43 3.31
C SER A 88 22.78 0.07 3.58
N ALA A 89 21.53 0.53 3.76
CA ALA A 89 21.14 1.89 4.09
C ALA A 89 19.95 1.88 5.05
N PRO A 90 19.71 2.99 5.78
CA PRO A 90 18.48 3.17 6.53
C PRO A 90 17.26 3.06 5.61
N LEU A 91 16.19 2.43 6.10
CA LEU A 91 14.87 2.45 5.48
C LEU A 91 14.15 3.76 5.86
N ASP A 92 13.22 4.18 5.03
CA ASP A 92 12.32 5.27 5.36
C ASP A 92 11.45 4.90 6.60
N GLU A 93 11.06 5.90 7.37
CA GLU A 93 10.16 5.71 8.52
C GLU A 93 8.80 5.14 8.10
N GLY A 94 8.17 4.38 8.97
CA GLY A 94 6.84 3.82 8.78
C GLY A 94 6.82 2.34 8.40
N PHE A 95 5.68 1.88 7.87
CA PHE A 95 5.43 0.50 7.54
C PHE A 95 5.95 0.14 6.15
N HIS A 96 6.68 -0.98 6.05
CA HIS A 96 7.12 -1.55 4.79
C HIS A 96 6.70 -3.01 4.68
N TYR A 97 6.20 -3.39 3.49
CA TYR A 97 6.08 -4.79 3.13
C TYR A 97 7.45 -5.38 2.83
N TYR A 98 7.62 -6.67 3.09
CA TYR A 98 8.77 -7.42 2.63
C TYR A 98 8.45 -8.90 2.45
N HIS A 99 9.29 -9.60 1.72
CA HIS A 99 9.27 -11.05 1.62
C HIS A 99 10.69 -11.61 1.53
N LEU A 100 10.81 -12.90 1.84
CA LEU A 100 12.04 -13.65 1.69
C LEU A 100 12.10 -14.26 0.28
N ASN A 101 13.26 -14.23 -0.34
CA ASN A 101 13.58 -15.06 -1.48
C ASN A 101 14.55 -16.14 -1.03
N ILE A 102 14.16 -17.42 -1.13
CA ILE A 102 14.98 -18.58 -0.76
C ILE A 102 15.10 -19.45 -1.98
N ASP A 103 16.31 -19.57 -2.54
CA ASP A 103 16.61 -20.36 -3.75
C ASP A 103 15.64 -20.10 -4.92
N GLY A 104 15.23 -18.82 -5.08
CA GLY A 104 14.31 -18.38 -6.14
C GLY A 104 12.82 -18.53 -5.80
N GLY A 105 12.46 -19.14 -4.68
CA GLY A 105 11.10 -19.15 -4.14
C GLY A 105 10.81 -17.90 -3.31
N THR A 106 9.56 -17.44 -3.30
CA THR A 106 9.11 -16.28 -2.50
C THR A 106 8.31 -16.76 -1.30
N PHE A 107 8.72 -16.34 -0.10
CA PHE A 107 8.16 -16.80 1.17
C PHE A 107 7.89 -15.62 2.11
N ASN A 108 6.93 -15.79 3.01
CA ASN A 108 6.77 -14.88 4.13
C ASN A 108 7.74 -15.26 5.25
N ASP A 109 8.16 -14.26 6.02
CA ASP A 109 8.95 -14.46 7.22
C ASP A 109 8.04 -14.94 8.37
N PRO A 110 8.31 -16.13 8.96
CA PRO A 110 7.51 -16.61 10.08
C PRO A 110 7.70 -15.78 11.36
N GLY A 111 8.74 -14.94 11.43
CA GLY A 111 9.04 -14.07 12.57
C GLY A 111 8.15 -12.84 12.69
N THR A 112 7.33 -12.52 11.68
CA THR A 112 6.51 -11.31 11.67
C THR A 112 5.05 -11.58 11.30
N ASN A 113 4.18 -10.61 11.62
CA ASN A 113 2.79 -10.65 11.17
C ASN A 113 2.71 -10.47 9.65
N ASN A 114 1.65 -11.03 9.05
CA ASN A 114 1.39 -10.94 7.63
C ASN A 114 0.28 -9.93 7.34
N TYR A 115 0.44 -9.24 6.23
CA TYR A 115 -0.44 -8.18 5.75
C TYR A 115 -0.78 -8.42 4.27
N TYR A 116 -2.02 -8.21 3.87
CA TYR A 116 -2.37 -8.35 2.46
C TYR A 116 -1.91 -7.13 1.68
N GLY A 117 -1.01 -7.38 0.71
CA GLY A 117 -0.44 -6.37 -0.18
C GLY A 117 0.19 -7.04 -1.41
N SER A 118 0.44 -6.32 -2.49
CA SER A 118 0.94 -6.89 -3.76
C SER A 118 0.11 -8.07 -4.30
N THR A 119 -1.21 -8.11 -4.03
CA THR A 119 -2.12 -9.22 -4.36
C THR A 119 -1.79 -10.55 -3.67
N ARG A 120 -1.07 -10.51 -2.56
CA ARG A 120 -0.70 -11.66 -1.75
C ARG A 120 -0.50 -11.27 -0.28
N TRP A 121 -0.36 -12.26 0.58
CA TRP A 121 0.13 -12.03 1.94
C TRP A 121 1.64 -11.71 1.89
N GLU A 122 2.04 -10.63 2.53
CA GLU A 122 3.41 -10.16 2.68
C GLU A 122 3.76 -10.04 4.16
N SER A 123 5.03 -10.19 4.50
CA SER A 123 5.54 -9.84 5.81
C SER A 123 5.58 -8.33 6.00
N GLY A 124 5.53 -7.86 7.24
CA GLY A 124 5.59 -6.42 7.55
C GLY A 124 6.73 -6.07 8.50
N ILE A 125 7.32 -4.91 8.30
CA ILE A 125 8.27 -4.29 9.23
C ILE A 125 7.88 -2.83 9.46
N GLU A 126 8.02 -2.35 10.68
CA GLU A 126 7.78 -0.94 11.02
C GLU A 126 9.11 -0.29 11.40
N ILE A 127 9.49 0.75 10.71
CA ILE A 127 10.59 1.65 11.08
C ILE A 127 9.97 2.76 11.93
N PRO A 128 10.39 2.96 13.18
CA PRO A 128 9.79 3.95 14.06
C PRO A 128 9.82 5.35 13.44
N ALA A 129 8.67 5.99 13.30
CA ALA A 129 8.58 7.37 12.84
C ALA A 129 8.81 8.33 14.01
N HIS A 130 9.45 9.46 13.75
CA HIS A 130 9.72 10.50 14.76
C HIS A 130 8.44 11.13 15.32
N ASP A 131 7.33 11.06 14.58
CA ASP A 131 6.02 11.63 14.92
C ASP A 131 4.96 10.55 15.17
N ALA A 132 5.36 9.32 15.55
CA ALA A 132 4.47 8.16 15.68
C ALA A 132 3.30 8.34 16.67
N ASP A 133 3.35 9.33 17.54
CA ASP A 133 2.37 9.56 18.61
C ASP A 133 0.93 9.70 18.10
N PHE A 134 0.71 10.22 16.88
CA PHE A 134 -0.63 10.42 16.35
C PHE A 134 -1.36 9.12 15.98
N TYR A 135 -0.62 8.03 15.74
CA TYR A 135 -1.16 6.70 15.47
C TYR A 135 -0.71 5.63 16.48
N ALA A 136 -0.06 6.05 17.56
CA ALA A 136 0.36 5.13 18.62
C ALA A 136 -0.83 4.53 19.36
N GLU A 137 -0.63 3.33 19.90
CA GLU A 137 -1.52 2.73 20.89
C GLU A 137 -1.46 3.58 22.17
N ARG A 138 -2.58 4.18 22.54
CA ARG A 138 -2.71 5.05 23.72
C ARG A 138 -3.80 4.49 24.64
N ASP A 139 -3.67 4.72 25.94
CA ASP A 139 -4.72 4.41 26.92
C ASP A 139 -5.86 5.46 26.84
N VAL A 140 -6.66 5.32 25.79
CA VAL A 140 -7.83 6.18 25.51
C VAL A 140 -9.03 5.29 25.15
N PRO A 141 -10.28 5.77 25.23
CA PRO A 141 -11.40 5.00 24.74
C PRO A 141 -11.24 4.62 23.26
N HIS A 142 -11.38 3.34 22.95
CA HIS A 142 -11.25 2.80 21.60
C HIS A 142 -12.59 2.53 20.95
N GLY A 143 -12.66 2.78 19.63
CA GLY A 143 -13.75 2.37 18.77
C GLY A 143 -13.73 0.88 18.46
N PHE A 144 -14.75 0.41 17.76
CA PHE A 144 -14.84 -0.98 17.33
C PHE A 144 -14.56 -1.08 15.83
N VAL A 145 -13.74 -2.05 15.45
CA VAL A 145 -13.54 -2.47 14.05
C VAL A 145 -14.29 -3.78 13.86
N GLN A 146 -15.34 -3.78 13.05
CA GLN A 146 -16.17 -4.94 12.82
C GLN A 146 -16.21 -5.31 11.34
N GLN A 147 -16.09 -6.60 11.06
CA GLN A 147 -16.31 -7.13 9.74
C GLN A 147 -17.81 -7.27 9.48
N ILE A 148 -18.26 -6.79 8.33
CA ILE A 148 -19.62 -7.01 7.83
C ILE A 148 -19.58 -7.81 6.54
N LEU A 149 -20.66 -8.53 6.28
CA LEU A 149 -20.91 -9.22 5.02
C LEU A 149 -22.19 -8.68 4.43
N PHE A 150 -22.19 -8.40 3.14
CA PHE A 150 -23.37 -7.97 2.42
C PHE A 150 -23.43 -8.68 1.05
N TRP A 151 -24.63 -8.96 0.59
CA TRP A 151 -24.83 -9.52 -0.74
C TRP A 151 -24.78 -8.40 -1.78
N SER A 152 -23.94 -8.56 -2.79
CA SER A 152 -23.85 -7.65 -3.93
C SER A 152 -24.62 -8.27 -5.10
N GLU A 153 -25.76 -7.69 -5.42
CA GLU A 153 -26.61 -8.14 -6.53
C GLU A 153 -25.91 -7.96 -7.88
N SER A 154 -25.22 -6.83 -8.07
CA SER A 154 -24.54 -6.52 -9.33
C SER A 154 -23.38 -7.47 -9.65
N THR A 155 -22.73 -8.03 -8.63
CA THR A 155 -21.64 -9.01 -8.82
C THR A 155 -22.07 -10.44 -8.55
N ASN A 156 -23.30 -10.65 -8.04
CA ASN A 156 -23.82 -11.94 -7.59
C ASN A 156 -22.85 -12.65 -6.62
N MET A 157 -22.30 -11.90 -5.66
CA MET A 157 -21.31 -12.39 -4.71
C MET A 157 -21.54 -11.83 -3.31
N LEU A 158 -21.19 -12.63 -2.30
CA LEU A 158 -21.06 -12.14 -0.93
C LEU A 158 -19.80 -11.28 -0.84
N LYS A 159 -19.96 -10.02 -0.46
CA LYS A 159 -18.89 -9.04 -0.28
C LYS A 159 -18.61 -8.80 1.20
N ARG A 160 -17.39 -8.41 1.51
CA ARG A 160 -16.92 -8.09 2.85
C ARG A 160 -16.51 -6.60 2.92
N ALA A 161 -16.80 -5.97 4.05
CA ALA A 161 -16.27 -4.66 4.39
C ALA A 161 -15.89 -4.61 5.87
N PHE A 162 -15.01 -3.68 6.25
CA PHE A 162 -14.69 -3.37 7.64
C PHE A 162 -15.26 -2.01 7.99
N VAL A 163 -15.92 -1.96 9.15
CA VAL A 163 -16.55 -0.75 9.66
C VAL A 163 -15.94 -0.40 11.01
N TYR A 164 -15.30 0.77 11.09
CA TYR A 164 -14.94 1.39 12.36
C TYR A 164 -16.10 2.24 12.86
N THR A 165 -16.52 1.99 14.10
CA THR A 165 -17.46 2.84 14.83
C THR A 165 -16.73 3.53 15.99
N PRO A 166 -16.96 4.85 16.21
CA PRO A 166 -16.19 5.61 17.21
C PRO A 166 -16.46 5.13 18.65
N PRO A 167 -15.58 5.45 19.62
CA PRO A 167 -15.66 4.96 21.01
C PRO A 167 -17.02 5.16 21.68
N THR A 168 -17.68 6.27 21.37
CA THR A 168 -18.99 6.61 21.97
C THR A 168 -20.16 5.92 21.28
N TYR A 169 -19.95 5.27 20.13
CA TYR A 169 -21.05 4.75 19.31
C TYR A 169 -22.04 3.89 20.09
N TYR A 170 -21.61 2.93 20.89
CA TYR A 170 -22.50 2.06 21.66
C TYR A 170 -22.97 2.66 23.01
N GLN A 171 -22.36 3.77 23.42
CA GLN A 171 -22.73 4.49 24.67
C GLN A 171 -23.71 5.62 24.39
N ASP A 172 -23.67 6.22 23.20
CA ASP A 172 -24.56 7.30 22.81
C ASP A 172 -26.00 6.82 22.64
N LYS A 173 -26.95 7.74 22.90
CA LYS A 173 -28.38 7.47 22.70
C LYS A 173 -28.65 7.00 21.27
N ALA A 174 -29.64 6.14 21.10
CA ALA A 174 -29.97 5.51 19.81
C ALA A 174 -30.32 6.51 18.68
N ASN A 175 -30.70 7.74 19.02
CA ASN A 175 -30.99 8.80 18.04
C ASN A 175 -29.74 9.59 17.59
N VAL A 176 -28.59 9.41 18.23
CA VAL A 176 -27.33 10.03 17.78
C VAL A 176 -26.85 9.35 16.50
N ARG A 177 -26.58 10.14 15.47
CA ARG A 177 -26.13 9.69 14.17
C ARG A 177 -24.80 10.33 13.80
N TYR A 178 -24.04 9.67 12.95
CA TYR A 178 -22.65 9.99 12.65
C TYR A 178 -22.44 10.23 11.15
N PRO A 179 -21.52 11.13 10.79
CA PRO A 179 -20.99 11.20 9.43
C PRO A 179 -20.27 9.89 9.06
N VAL A 180 -20.08 9.66 7.77
CA VAL A 180 -19.41 8.44 7.27
C VAL A 180 -18.32 8.80 6.28
N LEU A 181 -17.15 8.18 6.46
CA LEU A 181 -16.05 8.17 5.51
C LEU A 181 -15.96 6.79 4.85
N TYR A 182 -16.18 6.71 3.54
CA TYR A 182 -15.85 5.54 2.72
C TYR A 182 -14.39 5.65 2.29
N LEU A 183 -13.52 4.79 2.85
CA LEU A 183 -12.07 4.90 2.75
C LEU A 183 -11.48 3.71 1.99
N GLN A 184 -10.92 3.99 0.82
CA GLN A 184 -10.51 2.98 -0.14
C GLN A 184 -9.01 2.68 -0.06
N HIS A 185 -8.66 1.38 -0.17
CA HIS A 185 -7.28 0.89 -0.23
C HIS A 185 -6.64 1.07 -1.62
N GLY A 186 -5.33 0.80 -1.74
CA GLY A 186 -4.57 0.87 -2.98
C GLY A 186 -4.53 -0.44 -3.76
N TRP A 187 -3.77 -0.42 -4.85
CA TRP A 187 -3.58 -1.60 -5.67
C TRP A 187 -2.91 -2.73 -4.89
N GLY A 188 -3.44 -3.94 -5.06
CA GLY A 188 -2.88 -5.14 -4.46
C GLY A 188 -3.15 -5.32 -2.97
N GLU A 189 -3.84 -4.39 -2.34
CA GLU A 189 -4.30 -4.45 -0.96
C GLU A 189 -5.75 -4.94 -0.87
N ASP A 190 -6.31 -5.00 0.32
CA ASP A 190 -7.71 -5.34 0.57
C ASP A 190 -8.36 -4.43 1.61
N GLU A 191 -9.60 -4.71 1.96
CA GLU A 191 -10.40 -3.92 2.90
C GLU A 191 -9.85 -3.89 4.33
N THR A 192 -8.82 -4.68 4.65
CA THR A 192 -8.16 -4.66 5.97
C THR A 192 -7.06 -3.60 6.07
N ALA A 193 -6.51 -3.16 4.93
CA ALA A 193 -5.28 -2.38 4.87
C ALA A 193 -5.31 -1.10 5.72
N TRP A 194 -6.41 -0.35 5.70
CA TRP A 194 -6.52 0.86 6.49
C TRP A 194 -6.56 0.63 8.00
N MET A 195 -7.12 -0.50 8.45
CA MET A 195 -7.21 -0.81 9.89
C MET A 195 -5.92 -1.45 10.42
N THR A 196 -5.17 -2.16 9.57
CA THR A 196 -3.94 -2.87 9.95
C THR A 196 -2.68 -2.05 9.64
N GLN A 197 -2.33 -1.84 8.37
CA GLN A 197 -1.15 -1.04 7.98
C GLN A 197 -1.39 0.46 8.16
N GLY A 198 -2.62 0.91 7.91
CA GLY A 198 -3.02 2.33 7.96
C GLY A 198 -3.26 2.87 9.37
N HIS A 199 -3.51 2.02 10.37
CA HIS A 199 -3.86 2.40 11.75
C HIS A 199 -5.02 3.41 11.85
N ALA A 200 -5.96 3.37 10.91
CA ALA A 200 -7.03 4.35 10.81
C ALA A 200 -7.88 4.45 12.08
N ASN A 201 -8.16 3.30 12.72
CA ASN A 201 -8.88 3.25 13.99
C ASN A 201 -8.13 3.97 15.12
N LEU A 202 -6.81 3.73 15.27
CA LEU A 202 -5.99 4.36 16.31
C LEU A 202 -5.87 5.88 16.07
N ILE A 203 -5.68 6.30 14.82
CA ILE A 203 -5.66 7.72 14.45
C ILE A 203 -6.96 8.40 14.85
N MET A 204 -8.10 7.77 14.58
CA MET A 204 -9.41 8.34 14.94
C MET A 204 -9.63 8.35 16.45
N ASP A 205 -9.30 7.27 17.14
CA ASP A 205 -9.43 7.19 18.60
C ASP A 205 -8.61 8.31 19.29
N ASN A 206 -7.36 8.49 18.86
CA ASN A 206 -6.48 9.52 19.37
C ASN A 206 -7.00 10.95 19.07
N LEU A 207 -7.45 11.20 17.85
CA LEU A 207 -8.03 12.50 17.47
C LEU A 207 -9.33 12.84 18.23
N ILE A 208 -10.18 11.82 18.48
CA ILE A 208 -11.42 11.98 19.26
C ILE A 208 -11.09 12.26 20.72
N ALA A 209 -10.16 11.49 21.30
CA ALA A 209 -9.71 11.67 22.69
C ALA A 209 -9.07 13.05 22.92
N ASP A 210 -8.30 13.54 21.93
CA ASP A 210 -7.72 14.89 21.95
C ASP A 210 -8.76 16.02 21.69
N GLY A 211 -10.01 15.67 21.40
CA GLY A 211 -11.07 16.65 21.10
C GLY A 211 -10.91 17.38 19.77
N LYS A 212 -10.03 16.89 18.88
CA LYS A 212 -9.69 17.56 17.60
C LYS A 212 -10.73 17.37 16.51
N ILE A 213 -11.48 16.26 16.55
CA ILE A 213 -12.51 15.93 15.56
C ILE A 213 -13.82 15.54 16.24
N ARG A 214 -14.93 15.71 15.53
CA ARG A 214 -16.19 15.05 15.90
C ARG A 214 -16.14 13.57 15.51
N PRO A 215 -16.76 12.65 16.30
CA PRO A 215 -16.81 11.24 15.97
C PRO A 215 -17.51 10.97 14.62
N PHE A 216 -17.00 10.00 13.85
CA PHE A 216 -17.58 9.54 12.58
C PHE A 216 -17.30 8.06 12.34
N ILE A 217 -18.02 7.44 11.42
CA ILE A 217 -17.88 6.04 11.02
C ILE A 217 -16.90 5.98 9.83
N ILE A 218 -16.04 4.95 9.78
CA ILE A 218 -15.25 4.64 8.57
C ILE A 218 -15.71 3.30 8.01
N VAL A 219 -15.85 3.23 6.68
CA VAL A 219 -16.18 2.01 5.95
C VAL A 219 -15.09 1.73 4.92
N CYS A 220 -14.42 0.59 5.05
CA CYS A 220 -13.41 0.10 4.12
C CYS A 220 -13.94 -1.13 3.40
N THR A 221 -13.91 -1.12 2.07
CA THR A 221 -14.36 -2.24 1.25
C THR A 221 -13.35 -2.58 0.17
N TYR A 222 -13.45 -3.78 -0.39
CA TYR A 222 -12.58 -4.23 -1.46
C TYR A 222 -12.94 -3.55 -2.78
N VAL A 223 -12.03 -2.71 -3.29
CA VAL A 223 -12.25 -1.91 -4.52
C VAL A 223 -11.97 -2.68 -5.80
N MET A 224 -11.20 -3.78 -5.73
CA MET A 224 -10.87 -4.57 -6.92
C MET A 224 -12.06 -5.48 -7.27
N THR A 225 -12.87 -5.08 -8.22
CA THR A 225 -13.85 -5.97 -8.85
C THR A 225 -13.21 -6.62 -10.08
N ASN A 226 -13.59 -7.86 -10.39
CA ASN A 226 -13.04 -8.59 -11.55
C ASN A 226 -13.43 -7.96 -12.91
N GLU A 227 -14.30 -6.96 -12.89
CA GLU A 227 -14.75 -6.25 -14.08
C GLU A 227 -13.89 -5.00 -14.30
N GLY A 228 -13.00 -5.06 -15.28
CA GLY A 228 -12.28 -3.89 -15.80
C GLY A 228 -10.82 -3.73 -15.41
N PHE A 229 -10.31 -4.44 -14.43
CA PHE A 229 -8.87 -4.44 -14.15
C PHE A 229 -8.12 -5.25 -15.22
N ARG A 230 -7.62 -4.56 -16.23
CA ARG A 230 -6.59 -5.12 -17.11
C ARG A 230 -5.23 -4.70 -16.55
N PRO A 231 -4.38 -5.65 -16.06
CA PRO A 231 -3.00 -5.35 -15.70
C PRO A 231 -2.21 -5.06 -16.98
N GLY A 232 -2.37 -3.90 -17.55
CA GLY A 232 -1.84 -3.53 -18.85
C GLY A 232 -1.01 -2.25 -18.86
N GLY A 233 -0.66 -1.70 -17.72
CA GLY A 233 0.10 -0.45 -17.62
C GLY A 233 1.53 -0.58 -17.10
N MET A 234 1.95 -1.72 -16.58
CA MET A 234 3.36 -1.94 -16.25
C MET A 234 4.06 -2.62 -17.42
N GLY A 235 4.86 -1.83 -18.12
CA GLY A 235 5.88 -2.14 -19.11
C GLY A 235 5.79 -3.49 -19.84
N GLY A 236 5.33 -3.45 -21.07
CA GLY A 236 5.19 -4.51 -22.02
C GLY A 236 6.16 -5.66 -21.93
N MET A 237 5.65 -6.84 -21.57
CA MET A 237 6.06 -8.07 -22.21
C MET A 237 4.87 -8.56 -23.04
N ARG A 238 4.84 -8.17 -24.30
CA ARG A 238 4.01 -8.85 -25.30
C ARG A 238 4.47 -10.31 -25.31
N ARG A 239 3.63 -11.22 -24.84
CA ARG A 239 3.74 -12.62 -25.24
C ARG A 239 3.58 -12.65 -26.76
N PRO A 240 4.46 -13.33 -27.50
CA PRO A 240 4.23 -13.57 -28.91
C PRO A 240 2.89 -14.26 -29.08
N ALA A 241 2.06 -13.76 -29.99
CA ALA A 241 0.83 -14.42 -30.39
C ALA A 241 1.18 -15.82 -30.90
N ALA A 242 0.58 -16.85 -30.30
CA ALA A 242 0.62 -18.19 -30.86
C ALA A 242 -0.07 -18.17 -32.25
N PRO A 243 0.49 -18.86 -33.27
CA PRO A 243 -0.16 -18.91 -34.58
C PRO A 243 -1.53 -19.56 -34.47
N ALA A 244 -2.51 -18.96 -35.17
CA ALA A 244 -3.86 -19.51 -35.28
C ALA A 244 -3.83 -20.89 -35.94
N GLY A 245 -3.91 -21.93 -35.12
CA GLY A 245 -4.13 -23.30 -35.56
C GLY A 245 -5.60 -23.66 -35.34
N GLY A 246 -6.22 -24.19 -36.39
CA GLY A 246 -7.65 -24.45 -36.52
C GLY A 246 -8.23 -25.31 -35.38
N ALA A 247 -9.48 -25.05 -35.11
CA ALA A 247 -10.31 -25.77 -34.13
C ALA A 247 -10.49 -27.26 -34.55
N PRO A 248 -10.32 -28.21 -33.61
CA PRO A 248 -10.85 -29.55 -33.80
C PRO A 248 -12.28 -29.64 -33.24
N ALA A 249 -13.09 -30.39 -33.98
CA ALA A 249 -14.50 -30.65 -33.73
C ALA A 249 -14.77 -31.27 -32.35
N ALA A 250 -15.97 -30.98 -31.84
CA ALA A 250 -16.54 -31.53 -30.61
C ALA A 250 -16.54 -33.05 -30.58
N GLY A 251 -15.79 -33.65 -29.68
CA GLY A 251 -15.79 -35.07 -29.35
C GLY A 251 -16.39 -35.29 -27.96
N ALA A 252 -17.31 -36.28 -27.88
CA ALA A 252 -18.15 -36.61 -26.74
C ALA A 252 -17.36 -36.85 -25.42
N ARG A 253 -17.94 -36.38 -24.29
CA ARG A 253 -17.50 -36.67 -22.92
C ARG A 253 -17.57 -38.16 -22.62
N PRO A 254 -16.52 -38.78 -22.02
CA PRO A 254 -16.63 -40.08 -21.40
C PRO A 254 -17.30 -40.00 -20.03
N ALA A 255 -18.10 -41.01 -19.71
CA ALA A 255 -18.81 -41.18 -18.45
C ALA A 255 -17.86 -41.44 -17.28
N ALA A 256 -18.25 -41.00 -16.07
CA ALA A 256 -17.54 -41.20 -14.81
C ALA A 256 -17.44 -42.70 -14.45
N PRO A 257 -16.31 -43.19 -13.91
CA PRO A 257 -16.17 -44.54 -13.41
C PRO A 257 -16.73 -44.68 -11.99
N ALA A 258 -17.29 -45.88 -11.72
CA ALA A 258 -17.87 -46.29 -10.45
C ALA A 258 -16.78 -46.42 -9.33
N PRO A 259 -17.14 -46.32 -8.04
CA PRO A 259 -16.19 -46.38 -6.92
C PRO A 259 -15.75 -47.83 -6.59
N GLY A 260 -14.47 -48.06 -6.50
CA GLY A 260 -13.90 -49.26 -5.91
C GLY A 260 -12.79 -49.94 -6.72
N ALA A 261 -11.56 -49.44 -6.66
CA ALA A 261 -10.34 -50.22 -6.86
C ALA A 261 -9.11 -49.49 -6.26
N ALA A 262 -8.31 -50.24 -5.51
CA ALA A 262 -7.11 -49.78 -4.81
C ALA A 262 -5.99 -49.36 -5.79
N PRO A 263 -5.05 -48.42 -5.40
CA PRO A 263 -4.04 -47.92 -6.31
C PRO A 263 -2.87 -48.90 -6.50
N ALA A 264 -2.49 -49.11 -7.75
CA ALA A 264 -1.28 -49.84 -8.14
C ALA A 264 -0.04 -48.91 -8.05
N ALA A 265 1.10 -49.53 -7.67
CA ALA A 265 2.40 -48.86 -7.45
C ALA A 265 2.97 -48.22 -8.74
N PRO A 266 3.74 -47.11 -8.65
CA PRO A 266 4.29 -46.44 -9.82
C PRO A 266 5.50 -47.15 -10.44
N ALA A 267 5.47 -47.28 -11.76
CA ALA A 267 6.58 -47.82 -12.56
C ALA A 267 7.75 -46.81 -12.65
N GLN A 268 8.96 -47.33 -12.48
CA GLN A 268 10.23 -46.57 -12.59
C GLN A 268 10.48 -46.11 -14.05
N ARG A 269 10.83 -44.85 -14.25
CA ARG A 269 11.35 -44.30 -15.50
C ARG A 269 12.85 -44.49 -15.60
N PRO A 270 13.41 -44.72 -16.81
CA PRO A 270 14.84 -44.87 -17.00
C PRO A 270 15.60 -43.55 -16.87
N GLN A 271 16.79 -43.62 -16.28
CA GLN A 271 17.75 -42.51 -16.15
C GLN A 271 18.39 -42.21 -17.53
N GLY A 272 18.18 -40.97 -17.99
CA GLY A 272 18.87 -40.37 -19.14
C GLY A 272 20.01 -39.47 -18.65
N GLN A 273 21.21 -39.64 -19.26
CA GLN A 273 22.45 -38.95 -18.95
C GLN A 273 22.36 -37.43 -19.11
N ALA A 274 23.00 -36.71 -18.19
CA ALA A 274 23.16 -35.25 -18.19
C ALA A 274 24.24 -34.82 -19.25
N PRO A 275 24.06 -33.71 -19.98
CA PRO A 275 25.12 -33.08 -20.74
C PRO A 275 25.96 -32.15 -19.87
N ALA A 276 27.26 -32.07 -20.19
CA ALA A 276 28.33 -31.39 -19.49
C ALA A 276 28.11 -29.86 -19.35
N ALA A 277 28.57 -29.34 -18.21
CA ALA A 277 28.55 -27.92 -17.84
C ALA A 277 29.41 -27.07 -18.78
N GLY A 278 28.81 -26.06 -19.41
CA GLY A 278 29.49 -24.95 -20.07
C GLY A 278 29.58 -23.76 -19.11
N ALA A 279 30.77 -23.13 -19.04
CA ALA A 279 31.11 -22.03 -18.16
C ALA A 279 30.19 -20.78 -18.34
N PRO A 280 29.91 -20.01 -17.28
CA PRO A 280 29.05 -18.83 -17.36
C PRO A 280 29.78 -17.66 -18.03
N ALA A 281 29.18 -17.09 -19.08
CA ALA A 281 29.60 -15.83 -19.68
C ALA A 281 29.21 -14.67 -18.76
N GLN A 282 30.20 -13.86 -18.37
CA GLN A 282 30.04 -12.62 -17.67
C GLN A 282 29.26 -11.60 -18.53
N ARG A 283 28.10 -11.11 -18.03
CA ARG A 283 27.41 -9.96 -18.61
C ARG A 283 27.98 -8.65 -18.02
N PRO A 284 28.15 -7.58 -18.82
CA PRO A 284 28.60 -6.29 -18.30
C PRO A 284 27.53 -5.67 -17.40
N GLN A 285 27.93 -5.16 -16.26
CA GLN A 285 27.12 -4.33 -15.37
C GLN A 285 26.92 -2.95 -16.03
N GLY A 286 25.75 -2.73 -16.61
CA GLY A 286 25.26 -1.42 -16.99
C GLY A 286 24.57 -0.78 -15.79
N GLN A 287 25.09 0.32 -15.30
CA GLN A 287 24.47 1.20 -14.32
C GLN A 287 23.09 1.63 -14.85
N ARG A 288 22.00 1.26 -14.14
CA ARG A 288 20.70 1.85 -14.34
C ARG A 288 20.61 3.12 -13.52
N PRO A 289 20.19 4.26 -14.11
CA PRO A 289 19.87 5.46 -13.33
C PRO A 289 18.69 5.17 -12.41
N ALA A 290 18.73 5.68 -11.19
CA ALA A 290 17.60 5.72 -10.28
C ALA A 290 16.46 6.53 -10.95
N GLY A 291 15.50 5.83 -11.55
CA GLY A 291 14.32 6.42 -12.13
C GLY A 291 13.33 6.75 -11.03
N GLY A 292 13.19 8.03 -10.70
CA GLY A 292 12.10 8.53 -9.87
C GLY A 292 10.76 8.11 -10.48
N PHE A 293 9.80 7.71 -9.64
CA PHE A 293 8.39 7.46 -9.98
C PHE A 293 7.67 8.78 -10.38
N GLY A 294 8.24 9.51 -11.35
CA GLY A 294 7.68 10.71 -11.94
C GLY A 294 7.16 10.50 -13.36
N GLY A 295 6.65 9.32 -13.69
CA GLY A 295 6.09 8.99 -14.99
C GLY A 295 4.60 8.73 -14.89
N GLY A 296 3.78 9.67 -15.40
CA GLY A 296 2.33 9.75 -15.42
C GLY A 296 1.59 8.40 -15.43
N PHE A 297 0.88 8.12 -14.35
CA PHE A 297 -0.23 7.17 -14.31
C PHE A 297 -1.46 7.70 -15.09
N GLY A 298 -1.23 8.39 -16.20
CA GLY A 298 -2.26 8.93 -17.06
C GLY A 298 -2.55 8.01 -18.24
N GLY A 299 -3.11 6.83 -18.00
CA GLY A 299 -3.53 5.99 -19.12
C GLY A 299 -3.96 4.60 -18.68
N GLY A 300 -5.26 4.39 -18.45
CA GLY A 300 -5.86 3.09 -18.60
C GLY A 300 -6.40 2.36 -17.37
N PHE A 301 -6.59 3.01 -16.23
CA PHE A 301 -7.59 2.54 -15.28
C PHE A 301 -8.94 3.06 -15.77
N GLY A 302 -9.61 2.28 -16.64
CA GLY A 302 -10.98 2.57 -17.05
C GLY A 302 -11.83 2.69 -15.78
N SER A 303 -12.82 3.59 -15.78
CA SER A 303 -13.78 3.73 -14.70
C SER A 303 -14.21 2.34 -14.26
N ASN A 304 -13.98 1.99 -12.99
CA ASN A 304 -14.44 0.74 -12.43
C ASN A 304 -15.96 0.85 -12.15
N ALA A 305 -16.74 0.84 -13.23
CA ALA A 305 -18.18 1.00 -13.17
C ALA A 305 -18.82 -0.07 -12.26
N GLY A 306 -18.23 -1.26 -12.22
CA GLY A 306 -18.67 -2.33 -11.32
C GLY A 306 -18.48 -1.94 -9.85
N PHE A 307 -17.31 -1.36 -9.48
CA PHE A 307 -17.09 -0.91 -8.11
C PHE A 307 -17.98 0.28 -7.73
N GLN A 308 -18.20 1.23 -8.65
CA GLN A 308 -19.13 2.34 -8.42
C GLN A 308 -20.53 1.83 -8.05
N THR A 309 -21.06 0.84 -8.79
CA THR A 309 -22.35 0.24 -8.49
C THR A 309 -22.34 -0.43 -7.12
N VAL A 310 -21.36 -1.28 -6.84
CA VAL A 310 -21.23 -1.94 -5.53
C VAL A 310 -21.18 -0.92 -4.39
N LEU A 311 -20.40 0.14 -4.54
CA LEU A 311 -20.25 1.15 -3.49
C LEU A 311 -21.52 2.00 -3.33
N CYS A 312 -21.97 2.64 -4.42
CA CYS A 312 -23.00 3.67 -4.35
C CYS A 312 -24.41 3.11 -4.25
N ASP A 313 -24.70 2.01 -4.95
CA ASP A 313 -26.05 1.51 -5.08
C ASP A 313 -26.34 0.32 -4.14
N GLU A 314 -25.30 -0.31 -3.56
CA GLU A 314 -25.45 -1.47 -2.68
C GLU A 314 -24.88 -1.22 -1.26
N LEU A 315 -23.58 -0.92 -1.13
CA LEU A 315 -22.93 -0.81 0.17
C LEU A 315 -23.38 0.45 0.94
N VAL A 316 -23.49 1.61 0.30
CA VAL A 316 -23.94 2.85 0.96
C VAL A 316 -25.34 2.68 1.53
N PRO A 317 -26.36 2.21 0.79
CA PRO A 317 -27.69 1.92 1.34
C PRO A 317 -27.67 0.84 2.44
N TYR A 318 -26.84 -0.18 2.30
CA TYR A 318 -26.67 -1.21 3.34
C TYR A 318 -26.16 -0.60 4.65
N VAL A 319 -25.10 0.22 4.58
CA VAL A 319 -24.53 0.88 5.75
C VAL A 319 -25.52 1.86 6.40
N ASP A 320 -26.24 2.62 5.60
CA ASP A 320 -27.27 3.57 6.10
C ASP A 320 -28.44 2.85 6.80
N ALA A 321 -28.76 1.63 6.38
CA ALA A 321 -29.81 0.80 6.99
C ALA A 321 -29.36 0.11 8.29
N HIS A 322 -28.08 -0.22 8.45
CA HIS A 322 -27.57 -1.04 9.55
C HIS A 322 -26.77 -0.26 10.59
N PHE A 323 -26.31 0.95 10.27
CA PHE A 323 -25.54 1.80 11.17
C PHE A 323 -26.23 3.16 11.38
N ARG A 324 -25.91 3.81 12.48
CA ARG A 324 -26.46 5.13 12.81
C ARG A 324 -25.75 6.24 12.04
N THR A 325 -25.92 6.24 10.73
CA THR A 325 -25.36 7.24 9.82
C THR A 325 -26.28 8.47 9.68
N ILE A 326 -25.72 9.60 9.25
CA ILE A 326 -26.48 10.72 8.71
C ILE A 326 -26.54 10.52 7.18
N PRO A 327 -27.65 10.02 6.62
CA PRO A 327 -27.70 9.48 5.26
C PRO A 327 -27.86 10.57 4.19
N ASN A 328 -26.97 11.55 4.17
CA ASN A 328 -26.98 12.61 3.16
C ASN A 328 -25.56 12.97 2.72
N MET A 329 -25.45 13.63 1.58
CA MET A 329 -24.22 14.07 0.96
C MET A 329 -23.36 14.94 1.91
N GLU A 330 -24.01 15.84 2.66
CA GLU A 330 -23.35 16.79 3.56
C GLU A 330 -22.62 16.13 4.74
N ASN A 331 -22.87 14.86 4.98
CA ASN A 331 -22.25 14.07 6.04
C ASN A 331 -21.58 12.80 5.54
N ARG A 332 -21.37 12.70 4.22
CA ARG A 332 -20.72 11.54 3.60
C ARG A 332 -19.47 11.97 2.86
N ALA A 333 -18.35 11.33 3.17
CA ALA A 333 -17.06 11.51 2.55
C ALA A 333 -16.65 10.26 1.77
N MET A 334 -15.89 10.45 0.71
CA MET A 334 -15.15 9.39 0.05
C MET A 334 -13.68 9.79 -0.07
N ALA A 335 -12.80 8.88 0.30
CA ALA A 335 -11.36 9.07 0.17
C ALA A 335 -10.67 7.73 -0.15
N GLY A 336 -9.44 7.81 -0.65
CA GLY A 336 -8.65 6.61 -0.87
C GLY A 336 -7.19 6.90 -1.15
N LEU A 337 -6.37 5.88 -0.94
CA LEU A 337 -4.94 5.94 -1.24
C LEU A 337 -4.66 5.36 -2.63
N SER A 338 -3.71 5.96 -3.37
CA SER A 338 -3.23 5.42 -4.64
C SER A 338 -4.38 5.11 -5.63
N MET A 339 -4.57 3.84 -6.00
CA MET A 339 -5.70 3.37 -6.82
C MET A 339 -7.05 3.75 -6.20
N GLY A 340 -7.23 3.59 -4.87
CA GLY A 340 -8.44 4.01 -4.18
C GLY A 340 -8.70 5.51 -4.28
N GLY A 341 -7.65 6.33 -4.41
CA GLY A 341 -7.76 7.76 -4.73
C GLY A 341 -8.25 7.99 -6.16
N MET A 342 -7.77 7.22 -7.13
CA MET A 342 -8.27 7.30 -8.52
C MET A 342 -9.75 6.87 -8.61
N GLU A 343 -10.16 5.84 -7.88
CA GLU A 343 -11.57 5.43 -7.79
C GLU A 343 -12.42 6.53 -7.12
N THR A 344 -11.89 7.14 -6.04
CA THR A 344 -12.53 8.27 -5.39
C THR A 344 -12.74 9.42 -6.37
N HIS A 345 -11.71 9.79 -7.14
CA HIS A 345 -11.80 10.82 -8.18
C HIS A 345 -12.92 10.51 -9.18
N SER A 346 -12.90 9.32 -9.77
CA SER A 346 -13.89 8.91 -10.78
C SER A 346 -15.31 8.88 -10.23
N ILE A 347 -15.52 8.30 -9.05
CA ILE A 347 -16.86 8.09 -8.48
C ILE A 347 -17.46 9.41 -8.00
N THR A 348 -16.68 10.28 -7.35
CA THR A 348 -17.19 11.57 -6.87
C THR A 348 -17.58 12.52 -8.01
N LEU A 349 -16.91 12.42 -9.16
CA LEU A 349 -17.29 13.17 -10.37
C LEU A 349 -18.51 12.57 -11.08
N ALA A 350 -18.64 11.24 -11.08
CA ALA A 350 -19.78 10.55 -11.70
C ALA A 350 -21.07 10.58 -10.85
N ARG A 351 -20.94 10.63 -9.54
CA ARG A 351 -22.04 10.57 -8.55
C ARG A 351 -21.94 11.72 -7.54
N PRO A 352 -21.97 12.99 -7.99
CA PRO A 352 -21.75 14.15 -7.13
C PRO A 352 -22.81 14.31 -6.04
N GLU A 353 -23.99 13.70 -6.21
CA GLU A 353 -25.07 13.69 -5.22
C GLU A 353 -24.80 12.77 -4.01
N MET A 354 -23.77 11.91 -4.10
CA MET A 354 -23.52 10.90 -3.06
C MET A 354 -22.60 11.41 -1.96
N PHE A 355 -21.60 12.24 -2.29
CA PHE A 355 -20.52 12.62 -1.39
C PHE A 355 -20.31 14.13 -1.40
N GLY A 356 -20.14 14.74 -0.22
CA GLY A 356 -19.82 16.16 -0.08
C GLY A 356 -18.33 16.44 0.19
N TYR A 357 -17.56 15.42 0.57
CA TYR A 357 -16.15 15.55 0.94
C TYR A 357 -15.31 14.56 0.13
N TYR A 358 -14.28 15.06 -0.51
CA TYR A 358 -13.43 14.30 -1.43
C TYR A 358 -11.99 14.25 -0.94
N GLY A 359 -11.38 13.06 -0.87
CA GLY A 359 -10.00 12.86 -0.40
C GLY A 359 -9.17 12.01 -1.35
N LEU A 360 -8.09 12.59 -1.94
CA LEU A 360 -7.14 11.86 -2.77
C LEU A 360 -5.78 11.81 -2.07
N LEU A 361 -5.37 10.61 -1.66
CA LEU A 361 -4.11 10.37 -0.96
C LEU A 361 -3.16 9.65 -1.92
N SER A 362 -2.17 10.36 -2.46
CA SER A 362 -1.30 9.87 -3.56
C SER A 362 -2.10 9.27 -4.74
N GLY A 363 -3.31 9.77 -4.98
CA GLY A 363 -4.27 9.24 -5.96
C GLY A 363 -4.65 10.21 -7.07
N GLY A 364 -3.83 11.24 -7.30
CA GLY A 364 -4.08 12.27 -8.30
C GLY A 364 -4.57 13.58 -7.71
N THR A 365 -5.20 14.39 -8.54
CA THR A 365 -5.71 15.73 -8.21
C THR A 365 -7.05 15.98 -8.90
N TYR A 366 -7.81 16.97 -8.44
CA TYR A 366 -8.95 17.51 -9.18
C TYR A 366 -8.56 18.78 -9.91
N SER A 367 -9.10 18.96 -11.12
CA SER A 367 -9.16 20.26 -11.80
C SER A 367 -10.49 20.95 -11.47
N PRO A 368 -10.53 22.27 -11.25
CA PRO A 368 -11.78 22.99 -11.03
C PRO A 368 -12.84 22.78 -12.12
N SER A 369 -12.40 22.58 -13.38
CA SER A 369 -13.28 22.37 -14.54
C SER A 369 -13.95 21.00 -14.60
N GLU A 370 -13.45 20.01 -13.83
CA GLU A 370 -14.05 18.67 -13.78
C GLU A 370 -15.27 18.62 -12.87
N ILE A 371 -15.38 19.55 -11.91
CA ILE A 371 -16.43 19.57 -10.90
C ILE A 371 -17.64 20.35 -11.44
N ALA A 372 -18.69 19.62 -11.82
CA ALA A 372 -19.86 20.18 -12.49
C ALA A 372 -20.66 21.17 -11.61
N ASP A 373 -20.82 20.89 -10.33
CA ASP A 373 -21.53 21.76 -9.39
C ASP A 373 -20.75 21.97 -8.09
N LYS A 374 -20.12 23.13 -7.99
CA LYS A 374 -19.35 23.53 -6.82
C LYS A 374 -20.15 23.51 -5.51
N LYS A 375 -21.47 23.73 -5.55
CA LYS A 375 -22.30 23.78 -4.33
C LYS A 375 -22.46 22.41 -3.68
N GLN A 376 -22.28 21.34 -4.44
CA GLN A 376 -22.34 19.96 -3.93
C GLN A 376 -21.07 19.57 -3.19
N VAL A 377 -19.94 20.20 -3.47
CA VAL A 377 -18.67 19.88 -2.82
C VAL A 377 -18.46 20.78 -1.61
N LYS A 378 -18.31 20.16 -0.45
CA LYS A 378 -18.06 20.88 0.81
C LYS A 378 -16.56 21.12 1.01
N LYS A 379 -15.74 20.07 0.87
CA LYS A 379 -14.28 20.15 1.04
C LYS A 379 -13.56 19.16 0.13
N ILE A 380 -12.38 19.56 -0.33
CA ILE A 380 -11.50 18.72 -1.15
C ILE A 380 -10.13 18.64 -0.45
N PHE A 381 -9.67 17.42 -0.16
CA PHE A 381 -8.34 17.16 0.37
C PHE A 381 -7.53 16.38 -0.66
N ILE A 382 -6.34 16.88 -0.99
CA ILE A 382 -5.41 16.20 -1.89
C ILE A 382 -4.03 16.14 -1.25
N SER A 383 -3.34 15.01 -1.34
CA SER A 383 -2.04 14.83 -0.70
C SER A 383 -1.11 13.88 -1.43
N CYS A 384 0.19 13.98 -1.10
CA CYS A 384 1.21 13.00 -1.47
C CYS A 384 2.41 13.09 -0.51
N GLY A 385 3.35 12.15 -0.64
CA GLY A 385 4.68 12.26 -0.03
C GLY A 385 5.54 13.29 -0.75
N SER A 386 6.50 13.90 -0.04
CA SER A 386 7.41 14.89 -0.63
C SER A 386 8.33 14.29 -1.70
N LYS A 387 8.50 12.96 -1.70
CA LYS A 387 9.27 12.21 -2.70
C LYS A 387 8.44 11.80 -3.94
N GLU A 388 7.13 12.15 -4.01
CA GLU A 388 6.20 11.76 -5.09
C GLU A 388 5.90 12.87 -6.12
N GLY A 389 6.56 14.01 -6.06
CA GLY A 389 6.29 15.16 -6.94
C GLY A 389 5.25 16.12 -6.35
N PRO A 390 5.51 16.73 -5.20
CA PRO A 390 4.57 17.50 -4.38
C PRO A 390 4.05 18.78 -5.05
N ASP A 391 4.71 19.28 -6.09
CA ASP A 391 4.30 20.52 -6.77
C ASP A 391 2.95 20.38 -7.47
N ASN A 392 2.63 19.18 -7.96
CA ASN A 392 1.30 18.91 -8.54
C ASN A 392 0.18 19.10 -7.52
N ILE A 393 0.41 18.64 -6.27
CA ILE A 393 -0.55 18.79 -5.17
C ILE A 393 -0.70 20.27 -4.78
N ARG A 394 0.43 20.99 -4.65
CA ARG A 394 0.43 22.43 -4.31
C ARG A 394 -0.29 23.27 -5.37
N ASN A 395 0.02 23.03 -6.65
CA ASN A 395 -0.58 23.75 -7.77
C ASN A 395 -2.08 23.45 -7.91
N ALA A 396 -2.49 22.19 -7.81
CA ALA A 396 -3.90 21.81 -7.89
C ALA A 396 -4.72 22.37 -6.71
N ALA A 397 -4.17 22.33 -5.48
CA ALA A 397 -4.83 22.94 -4.33
C ALA A 397 -4.97 24.46 -4.47
N ALA A 398 -3.97 25.14 -5.02
CA ALA A 398 -4.04 26.57 -5.31
C ALA A 398 -5.13 26.89 -6.34
N ALA A 399 -5.16 26.14 -7.45
CA ALA A 399 -6.17 26.32 -8.50
C ALA A 399 -7.61 26.07 -7.99
N LEU A 400 -7.80 25.05 -7.15
CA LEU A 400 -9.09 24.78 -6.52
C LEU A 400 -9.53 25.94 -5.62
N LYS A 401 -8.62 26.47 -4.79
CA LYS A 401 -8.89 27.63 -3.92
C LYS A 401 -9.23 28.88 -4.73
N GLU A 402 -8.48 29.16 -5.79
CA GLU A 402 -8.72 30.28 -6.70
C GLU A 402 -10.09 30.17 -7.36
N ALA A 403 -10.51 28.97 -7.75
CA ALA A 403 -11.86 28.69 -8.22
C ALA A 403 -12.92 28.75 -7.11
N GLY A 404 -12.51 28.97 -5.84
CA GLY A 404 -13.38 29.20 -4.68
C GLY A 404 -13.89 27.90 -4.05
N PHE A 405 -13.19 26.78 -4.18
CA PHE A 405 -13.44 25.58 -3.40
C PHE A 405 -12.74 25.67 -2.02
N ASP A 406 -13.35 25.09 -0.99
CA ASP A 406 -12.67 24.82 0.27
C ASP A 406 -11.77 23.57 0.07
N ALA A 407 -10.51 23.82 -0.29
CA ALA A 407 -9.57 22.78 -0.66
C ALA A 407 -8.29 22.87 0.17
N MET A 408 -7.72 21.70 0.53
CA MET A 408 -6.43 21.58 1.20
C MET A 408 -5.50 20.67 0.39
N GLY A 409 -4.29 21.17 0.09
CA GLY A 409 -3.18 20.36 -0.37
C GLY A 409 -2.24 20.06 0.80
N TYR A 410 -1.86 18.80 0.99
CA TYR A 410 -0.95 18.37 2.04
C TYR A 410 0.22 17.58 1.45
N VAL A 411 1.42 17.86 1.92
CA VAL A 411 2.63 17.11 1.55
C VAL A 411 3.22 16.49 2.81
N SER A 412 3.35 15.19 2.82
CA SER A 412 4.00 14.44 3.91
C SER A 412 5.50 14.48 3.70
N GLU A 413 6.23 15.25 4.55
CA GLU A 413 7.65 15.43 4.40
C GLU A 413 8.45 14.16 4.68
N GLY A 414 9.51 13.94 3.88
CA GLY A 414 10.44 12.82 4.00
C GLY A 414 9.89 11.46 3.53
N THR A 415 8.65 11.39 3.06
CA THR A 415 7.98 10.14 2.68
C THR A 415 7.69 10.02 1.19
N ALA A 416 7.44 8.79 0.74
CA ALA A 416 7.13 8.41 -0.64
C ALA A 416 5.71 7.81 -0.71
N HIS A 417 5.49 6.90 -1.66
CA HIS A 417 4.22 6.19 -1.88
C HIS A 417 4.05 5.03 -0.88
N GLU A 418 3.72 5.35 0.37
CA GLU A 418 3.79 4.42 1.50
C GLU A 418 2.81 4.77 2.63
N PHE A 419 2.60 3.83 3.58
CA PHE A 419 1.59 4.00 4.62
C PHE A 419 1.84 5.19 5.55
N LEU A 420 3.07 5.60 5.83
CA LEU A 420 3.30 6.77 6.67
C LEU A 420 2.77 8.06 6.01
N THR A 421 2.94 8.19 4.68
CA THR A 421 2.32 9.27 3.89
C THR A 421 0.80 9.28 4.09
N TRP A 422 0.16 8.11 4.01
CA TRP A 422 -1.30 8.00 4.07
C TRP A 422 -1.86 8.10 5.49
N ARG A 423 -1.13 7.62 6.50
CA ARG A 423 -1.46 7.86 7.93
C ARG A 423 -1.45 9.34 8.26
N ARG A 424 -0.40 10.08 7.89
CA ARG A 424 -0.30 11.53 8.07
C ARG A 424 -1.39 12.26 7.28
N SER A 425 -1.65 11.84 6.06
CA SER A 425 -2.71 12.40 5.22
C SER A 425 -4.10 12.19 5.85
N LEU A 426 -4.40 10.99 6.34
CA LEU A 426 -5.67 10.71 7.03
C LEU A 426 -5.83 11.55 8.30
N TYR A 427 -4.76 11.71 9.09
CA TYR A 427 -4.75 12.57 10.28
C TYR A 427 -5.09 14.02 9.95
N GLN A 428 -4.52 14.59 8.90
CA GLN A 428 -4.81 15.96 8.46
C GLN A 428 -6.20 16.06 7.83
N MET A 429 -6.58 15.12 6.98
CA MET A 429 -7.86 15.09 6.29
C MET A 429 -9.04 15.00 7.27
N ALA A 430 -8.94 14.15 8.30
CA ALA A 430 -10.00 14.02 9.31
C ALA A 430 -10.26 15.33 10.05
N GLN A 431 -9.20 16.06 10.41
CA GLN A 431 -9.31 17.37 11.02
C GLN A 431 -9.84 18.43 10.05
N PHE A 432 -9.42 18.38 8.80
CA PHE A 432 -9.93 19.30 7.78
C PHE A 432 -11.42 19.06 7.50
N PHE A 433 -11.88 17.81 7.40
CA PHE A 433 -13.27 17.49 7.11
C PHE A 433 -14.19 17.75 8.31
N TRP A 434 -13.79 17.29 9.49
CA TRP A 434 -14.68 17.25 10.67
C TRP A 434 -14.00 17.71 11.96
N GLY A 435 -13.04 18.65 11.86
CA GLY A 435 -12.42 19.33 13.00
C GLY A 435 -13.45 20.13 13.82
N LYS A 436 -13.17 20.27 15.11
CA LYS A 436 -13.95 21.11 16.06
C LYS A 436 -13.38 22.50 16.15
#